data_fb7735c863fbc6f2f3acaf3d61ae5d69
#
_entry.id   fb7735c863fbc6f2f3acaf3d61ae5d69
#
_cell.length_a   1.000
_cell.length_b   1.000
_cell.length_c   1.000
_cell.angle_alpha   90.00
_cell.angle_beta   90.00
_cell.angle_gamma   90.00
#
_symmetry.space_group_name_H-M   'P 1'
#
loop_
_entity.id
_entity.type
_entity.pdbx_description
1 polymer ?
#
loop_
_entity_poly.entity_id
_entity_poly.type
_entity_poly.pdbx_seq_one_letter_code
_entity_poly.pdbx_strand_id
1 'polypeptide(L)'
;LWWDKQKLRIPILGSIFERIALGRFARSFAMMMAAGVPVLQSLQTVAESVGNRYISRAVRDMRSGIERGDRLTNTAAATGLFTPLVLQMMAVGEETGAIDRLLDEVADFYDDEIDYELKQLADAIEPVLLVFMAVLVLVLALGVFLPIWDLGSVATGSSSGR
;
A
#
# COMPACT_ATOMS: atom_id res chain seq x y z
N LEU A 1 -6.60 -19.83 -12.58
CA LEU A 1 -7.40 -18.62 -12.23
C LEU A 1 -7.29 -18.24 -10.75
N TRP A 2 -7.13 -19.20 -9.83
CA TRP A 2 -7.04 -18.94 -8.38
C TRP A 2 -5.62 -18.48 -7.97
N TRP A 3 -4.59 -19.00 -8.64
CA TRP A 3 -3.18 -18.66 -8.42
C TRP A 3 -2.80 -17.26 -8.95
N ASP A 4 -3.52 -16.72 -9.92
CA ASP A 4 -3.26 -15.37 -10.45
C ASP A 4 -3.76 -14.27 -9.50
N LYS A 5 -4.83 -14.53 -8.72
CA LYS A 5 -5.27 -13.62 -7.64
C LYS A 5 -4.30 -13.57 -6.46
N GLN A 6 -3.55 -14.65 -6.23
CA GLN A 6 -2.56 -14.70 -5.16
C GLN A 6 -1.28 -13.92 -5.50
N LYS A 7 -0.94 -13.84 -6.79
CA LYS A 7 0.18 -13.00 -7.28
C LYS A 7 -0.11 -11.50 -7.24
N LEU A 8 -1.39 -11.11 -7.23
CA LEU A 8 -1.81 -9.70 -7.11
C LEU A 8 -1.71 -9.14 -5.68
N ARG A 9 -1.57 -9.98 -4.66
CA ARG A 9 -1.43 -9.53 -3.25
C ARG A 9 -0.03 -9.01 -2.91
N ILE A 10 1.01 -9.50 -3.57
CA ILE A 10 2.39 -9.07 -3.30
C ILE A 10 2.71 -7.70 -3.90
N PRO A 11 2.29 -7.36 -5.15
CA PRO A 11 2.46 -6.01 -5.68
C PRO A 11 1.61 -4.95 -4.97
N ILE A 12 0.44 -5.29 -4.43
CA ILE A 12 -0.43 -4.35 -3.69
C ILE A 12 0.22 -3.92 -2.37
N LEU A 13 0.87 -4.83 -1.64
CA LEU A 13 1.60 -4.46 -0.43
C LEU A 13 2.81 -3.58 -0.73
N GLY A 14 3.49 -3.82 -1.87
CA GLY A 14 4.62 -2.99 -2.31
C GLY A 14 4.21 -1.55 -2.59
N SER A 15 3.07 -1.33 -3.27
CA SER A 15 2.53 0.01 -3.57
C SER A 15 2.15 0.76 -2.29
N ILE A 16 1.52 0.10 -1.32
CA ILE A 16 1.16 0.71 -0.04
C ILE A 16 2.41 1.18 0.72
N PHE A 17 3.44 0.33 0.82
CA PHE A 17 4.70 0.72 1.48
C PHE A 17 5.40 1.89 0.78
N GLU A 18 5.35 1.94 -0.55
CA GLU A 18 5.88 3.05 -1.33
C GLU A 18 5.12 4.35 -1.04
N ARG A 19 3.79 4.32 -1.02
CA ARG A 19 2.95 5.49 -0.69
C ARG A 19 3.14 5.95 0.75
N ILE A 20 3.25 5.04 1.71
CA ILE A 20 3.59 5.37 3.11
C ILE A 20 4.93 6.12 3.17
N ALA A 21 5.92 5.66 2.44
CA ALA A 21 7.23 6.29 2.45
C ALA A 21 7.23 7.65 1.72
N LEU A 22 6.44 7.80 0.64
CA LEU A 22 6.24 9.08 -0.06
C LEU A 22 5.44 10.07 0.79
N GLY A 23 4.41 9.63 1.50
CA GLY A 23 3.67 10.45 2.46
C GLY A 23 4.57 10.96 3.59
N ARG A 24 5.41 10.09 4.17
CA ARG A 24 6.42 10.49 5.17
C ARG A 24 7.43 11.48 4.61
N PHE A 25 7.89 11.25 3.37
CA PHE A 25 8.75 12.20 2.66
C PHE A 25 8.10 13.57 2.58
N ALA A 26 6.88 13.65 2.03
CA ALA A 26 6.16 14.89 1.83
C ALA A 26 5.93 15.62 3.17
N ARG A 27 5.45 14.93 4.21
CA ARG A 27 5.20 15.49 5.55
C ARG A 27 6.46 16.02 6.20
N SER A 28 7.54 15.25 6.19
CA SER A 28 8.81 15.66 6.79
C SER A 28 9.43 16.84 6.03
N PHE A 29 9.34 16.81 4.70
CA PHE A 29 9.87 17.88 3.88
C PHE A 29 9.06 19.18 4.05
N ALA A 30 7.73 19.10 4.08
CA ALA A 30 6.84 20.23 4.38
C ALA A 30 7.17 20.89 5.72
N MET A 31 7.32 20.08 6.79
CA MET A 31 7.66 20.59 8.12
C MET A 31 9.01 21.31 8.15
N MET A 32 10.03 20.78 7.45
CA MET A 32 11.34 21.43 7.39
C MET A 32 11.29 22.74 6.61
N MET A 33 10.57 22.75 5.49
CA MET A 33 10.38 23.97 4.68
C MET A 33 9.62 25.05 5.48
N ALA A 34 8.56 24.66 6.20
CA ALA A 34 7.81 25.56 7.08
C ALA A 34 8.68 26.13 8.24
N ALA A 35 9.65 25.34 8.73
CA ALA A 35 10.61 25.78 9.72
C ALA A 35 11.76 26.65 9.14
N GLY A 36 11.75 26.92 7.83
CA GLY A 36 12.76 27.72 7.16
C GLY A 36 14.09 27.01 6.90
N VAL A 37 14.10 25.67 6.99
CA VAL A 37 15.31 24.88 6.69
C VAL A 37 15.59 24.94 5.18
N PRO A 38 16.83 25.17 4.74
CA PRO A 38 17.17 25.18 3.31
C PRO A 38 16.79 23.87 2.61
N VAL A 39 16.31 23.96 1.37
CA VAL A 39 15.83 22.83 0.56
C VAL A 39 16.85 21.68 0.50
N LEU A 40 18.11 21.97 0.25
CA LEU A 40 19.18 20.96 0.16
C LEU A 40 19.41 20.22 1.47
N GLN A 41 19.32 20.92 2.58
CA GLN A 41 19.47 20.32 3.91
C GLN A 41 18.24 19.50 4.27
N SER A 42 17.05 19.99 3.95
CA SER A 42 15.79 19.27 4.15
C SER A 42 15.79 17.96 3.37
N LEU A 43 16.16 17.97 2.10
CA LEU A 43 16.25 16.76 1.27
C LEU A 43 17.26 15.75 1.83
N GLN A 44 18.42 16.22 2.34
CA GLN A 44 19.41 15.33 2.96
C GLN A 44 18.81 14.61 4.18
N THR A 45 18.23 15.36 5.10
CA THR A 45 17.67 14.82 6.35
C THR A 45 16.50 13.86 6.06
N VAL A 46 15.64 14.21 5.13
CA VAL A 46 14.51 13.35 4.74
C VAL A 46 14.99 12.08 4.05
N ALA A 47 16.02 12.14 3.18
CA ALA A 47 16.62 10.96 2.57
C ALA A 47 17.12 9.94 3.61
N GLU A 48 17.59 10.40 4.75
CA GLU A 48 18.07 9.56 5.85
C GLU A 48 16.93 8.96 6.69
N SER A 49 15.79 9.66 6.80
CA SER A 49 14.68 9.30 7.67
C SER A 49 13.57 8.48 7.02
N VAL A 50 13.48 8.48 5.69
CA VAL A 50 12.37 7.84 4.93
C VAL A 50 12.27 6.33 5.12
N GLY A 51 13.36 5.66 5.53
CA GLY A 51 13.34 4.22 5.85
C GLY A 51 13.23 3.27 4.65
N ASN A 52 13.14 3.79 3.43
CA ASN A 52 13.12 3.02 2.19
C ASN A 52 14.33 3.38 1.33
N ARG A 53 15.19 2.38 1.03
CA ARG A 53 16.45 2.60 0.29
C ARG A 53 16.24 3.15 -1.12
N TYR A 54 15.19 2.72 -1.80
CA TYR A 54 14.88 3.16 -3.15
C TYR A 54 14.48 4.64 -3.15
N ILE A 55 13.56 5.03 -2.28
CA ILE A 55 13.12 6.42 -2.14
C ILE A 55 14.25 7.30 -1.60
N SER A 56 15.03 6.83 -0.62
CA SER A 56 16.19 7.55 -0.10
C SER A 56 17.20 7.88 -1.21
N ARG A 57 17.45 6.94 -2.14
CA ARG A 57 18.33 7.17 -3.28
C ARG A 57 17.75 8.22 -4.21
N ALA A 58 16.46 8.10 -4.57
CA ALA A 58 15.79 9.06 -5.44
C ALA A 58 15.81 10.49 -4.86
N VAL A 59 15.59 10.64 -3.54
CA VAL A 59 15.67 11.95 -2.86
C VAL A 59 17.10 12.53 -2.90
N ARG A 60 18.13 11.69 -2.79
CA ARG A 60 19.51 12.14 -2.97
C ARG A 60 19.81 12.58 -4.40
N ASP A 61 19.25 11.87 -5.38
CA ASP A 61 19.38 12.24 -6.79
C ASP A 61 18.67 13.58 -7.06
N MET A 62 17.49 13.81 -6.46
CA MET A 62 16.82 15.13 -6.48
C MET A 62 17.71 16.23 -5.91
N ARG A 63 18.28 15.98 -4.72
CA ARG A 63 19.20 16.93 -4.09
C ARG A 63 20.37 17.29 -5.02
N SER A 64 21.00 16.29 -5.63
CA SER A 64 22.10 16.49 -6.57
C SER A 64 21.68 17.29 -7.82
N GLY A 65 20.44 17.11 -8.31
CA GLY A 65 19.89 17.91 -9.38
C GLY A 65 19.74 19.38 -8.99
N ILE A 66 19.17 19.64 -7.81
CA ILE A 66 19.01 21.02 -7.29
C ILE A 66 20.36 21.69 -7.05
N GLU A 67 21.37 20.97 -6.56
CA GLU A 67 22.74 21.47 -6.43
C GLU A 67 23.34 21.93 -7.78
N ARG A 68 22.93 21.32 -8.89
CA ARG A 68 23.30 21.73 -10.25
C ARG A 68 22.46 22.88 -10.81
N GLY A 69 21.43 23.31 -10.08
CA GLY A 69 20.54 24.41 -10.47
C GLY A 69 19.22 23.97 -11.12
N ASP A 70 18.91 22.67 -11.09
CA ASP A 70 17.63 22.17 -11.58
C ASP A 70 16.49 22.58 -10.63
N ARG A 71 15.28 22.73 -11.17
CA ARG A 71 14.08 22.98 -10.38
C ARG A 71 13.70 21.72 -9.59
N LEU A 72 13.14 21.92 -8.37
CA LEU A 72 12.67 20.84 -7.51
C LEU A 72 11.67 19.93 -8.26
N THR A 73 10.70 20.53 -8.94
CA THR A 73 9.69 19.78 -9.70
C THR A 73 10.32 18.91 -10.80
N ASN A 74 11.34 19.41 -11.52
CA ASN A 74 12.01 18.66 -12.58
C ASN A 74 12.78 17.47 -12.02
N THR A 75 13.48 17.68 -10.91
CA THR A 75 14.22 16.60 -10.24
C THR A 75 13.28 15.54 -9.67
N ALA A 76 12.14 15.95 -9.12
CA ALA A 76 11.10 15.04 -8.66
C ALA A 76 10.50 14.22 -9.82
N ALA A 77 10.19 14.85 -10.94
CA ALA A 77 9.67 14.17 -12.14
C ALA A 77 10.66 13.13 -12.68
N ALA A 78 11.94 13.43 -12.66
CA ALA A 78 13.00 12.53 -13.11
C ALA A 78 13.10 11.23 -12.28
N THR A 79 12.64 11.22 -11.03
CA THR A 79 12.63 10.02 -10.19
C THR A 79 11.60 8.99 -10.61
N GLY A 80 10.51 9.39 -11.28
CA GLY A 80 9.39 8.54 -11.63
C GLY A 80 8.54 8.05 -10.44
N LEU A 81 8.78 8.57 -9.23
CA LEU A 81 8.09 8.16 -8.00
C LEU A 81 6.75 8.86 -7.78
N PHE A 82 6.65 10.09 -8.26
CA PHE A 82 5.53 10.96 -7.96
C PHE A 82 4.47 10.91 -9.06
N THR A 83 3.20 10.93 -8.67
CA THR A 83 2.09 10.99 -9.63
C THR A 83 2.06 12.35 -10.34
N PRO A 84 1.45 12.44 -11.54
CA PRO A 84 1.31 13.72 -12.25
C PRO A 84 0.62 14.80 -11.40
N LEU A 85 -0.35 14.43 -10.57
CA LEU A 85 -1.03 15.35 -9.65
C LEU A 85 -0.06 15.94 -8.64
N VAL A 86 0.75 15.09 -7.99
CA VAL A 86 1.74 15.53 -7.01
C VAL A 86 2.80 16.43 -7.64
N LEU A 87 3.28 16.09 -8.83
CA LEU A 87 4.23 16.93 -9.58
C LEU A 87 3.63 18.31 -9.91
N GLN A 88 2.35 18.35 -10.26
CA GLN A 88 1.64 19.61 -10.53
C GLN A 88 1.50 20.46 -9.25
N MET A 89 1.18 19.85 -8.12
CA MET A 89 1.14 20.54 -6.82
C MET A 89 2.53 21.09 -6.44
N MET A 90 3.59 20.29 -6.64
CA MET A 90 4.97 20.73 -6.40
C MET A 90 5.36 21.90 -7.30
N ALA A 91 4.97 21.88 -8.59
CA ALA A 91 5.23 22.97 -9.52
C ALA A 91 4.58 24.28 -9.09
N VAL A 92 3.30 24.24 -8.70
CA VAL A 92 2.58 25.39 -8.20
C VAL A 92 3.21 25.90 -6.90
N GLY A 93 3.60 25.03 -5.99
CA GLY A 93 4.29 25.40 -4.74
C GLY A 93 5.65 26.05 -4.99
N GLU A 94 6.40 25.55 -5.93
CA GLU A 94 7.70 26.11 -6.33
C GLU A 94 7.55 27.50 -6.98
N GLU A 95 6.52 27.69 -7.82
CA GLU A 95 6.24 28.98 -8.51
C GLU A 95 5.68 30.04 -7.56
N THR A 96 4.85 29.62 -6.60
CA THR A 96 4.21 30.55 -5.64
C THR A 96 5.04 30.79 -4.38
N GLY A 97 6.10 29.99 -4.16
CA GLY A 97 6.87 30.02 -2.92
C GLY A 97 6.15 29.37 -1.73
N ALA A 98 5.03 28.69 -1.96
CA ALA A 98 4.20 28.01 -0.93
C ALA A 98 4.43 26.48 -0.93
N ILE A 99 5.70 26.06 -1.10
CA ILE A 99 6.04 24.66 -1.26
C ILE A 99 5.76 23.85 0.01
N ASP A 100 5.95 24.45 1.18
CA ASP A 100 5.65 23.90 2.50
C ASP A 100 4.18 23.48 2.61
N ARG A 101 3.27 24.39 2.28
CA ARG A 101 1.83 24.13 2.33
C ARG A 101 1.39 23.08 1.31
N LEU A 102 1.88 23.18 0.07
CA LEU A 102 1.48 22.22 -0.98
C LEU A 102 2.08 20.83 -0.76
N LEU A 103 3.24 20.73 -0.16
CA LEU A 103 3.79 19.44 0.27
C LEU A 103 3.02 18.82 1.43
N ASP A 104 2.45 19.62 2.32
CA ASP A 104 1.57 19.16 3.38
C ASP A 104 0.26 18.60 2.79
N GLU A 105 -0.33 19.29 1.82
CA GLU A 105 -1.47 18.78 1.04
C GLU A 105 -1.14 17.49 0.26
N VAL A 106 0.08 17.35 -0.25
CA VAL A 106 0.56 16.09 -0.87
C VAL A 106 0.63 14.97 0.16
N ALA A 107 1.07 15.25 1.37
CA ALA A 107 1.10 14.26 2.44
C ALA A 107 -0.30 13.79 2.80
N ASP A 108 -1.27 14.71 2.93
CA ASP A 108 -2.68 14.37 3.17
C ASP A 108 -3.25 13.52 2.03
N PHE A 109 -2.93 13.85 0.79
CA PHE A 109 -3.32 13.05 -0.38
C PHE A 109 -2.80 11.61 -0.31
N TYR A 110 -1.55 11.40 0.09
CA TYR A 110 -1.01 10.06 0.27
C TYR A 110 -1.65 9.32 1.45
N ASP A 111 -1.95 10.01 2.54
CA ASP A 111 -2.65 9.43 3.69
C ASP A 111 -4.05 8.93 3.28
N ASP A 112 -4.82 9.72 2.52
CA ASP A 112 -6.13 9.34 1.97
C ASP A 112 -6.03 8.13 1.00
N GLU A 113 -5.02 8.11 0.14
CA GLU A 113 -4.78 6.96 -0.77
C GLU A 113 -4.47 5.68 0.00
N ILE A 114 -3.66 5.77 1.05
CA ILE A 114 -3.31 4.63 1.91
C ILE A 114 -4.56 4.10 2.61
N ASP A 115 -5.37 4.97 3.19
CA ASP A 115 -6.61 4.59 3.87
C ASP A 115 -7.59 3.92 2.90
N TYR A 116 -7.71 4.41 1.67
CA TYR A 116 -8.52 3.80 0.64
C TYR A 116 -8.03 2.40 0.25
N GLU A 117 -6.72 2.21 0.04
CA GLU A 117 -6.14 0.90 -0.28
C GLU A 117 -6.28 -0.10 0.88
N LEU A 118 -6.08 0.36 2.12
CA LEU A 118 -6.27 -0.47 3.31
C LEU A 118 -7.72 -0.92 3.47
N LYS A 119 -8.67 -0.03 3.19
CA LYS A 119 -10.10 -0.37 3.21
C LYS A 119 -10.44 -1.40 2.14
N GLN A 120 -9.93 -1.25 0.92
CA GLN A 120 -10.10 -2.26 -0.13
C GLN A 120 -9.52 -3.63 0.27
N LEU A 121 -8.39 -3.67 0.97
CA LEU A 121 -7.81 -4.91 1.48
C LEU A 121 -8.72 -5.54 2.55
N ALA A 122 -9.25 -4.74 3.46
CA ALA A 122 -10.18 -5.21 4.49
C ALA A 122 -11.47 -5.79 3.86
N ASP A 123 -12.05 -5.11 2.88
CA ASP A 123 -13.24 -5.57 2.16
C ASP A 123 -12.99 -6.86 1.36
N ALA A 124 -11.75 -7.07 0.89
CA ALA A 124 -11.38 -8.31 0.19
C ALA A 124 -11.17 -9.51 1.13
N ILE A 125 -10.93 -9.27 2.41
CA ILE A 125 -10.75 -10.34 3.41
C ILE A 125 -12.07 -11.00 3.76
N GLU A 126 -13.17 -10.25 3.80
CA GLU A 126 -14.50 -10.75 4.16
C GLU A 126 -14.95 -11.93 3.30
N PRO A 127 -14.96 -11.86 1.94
CA PRO A 127 -15.31 -13.00 1.09
C PRO A 127 -14.38 -14.22 1.30
N VAL A 128 -13.10 -13.97 1.56
CA VAL A 128 -12.13 -15.05 1.79
C VAL A 128 -12.44 -15.79 3.07
N LEU A 129 -12.78 -15.08 4.15
CA LEU A 129 -13.19 -15.67 5.43
C LEU A 129 -14.48 -16.46 5.29
N LEU A 130 -15.48 -15.95 4.54
CA LEU A 130 -16.75 -16.65 4.29
C LEU A 130 -16.52 -17.97 3.55
N VAL A 131 -15.71 -17.97 2.50
CA VAL A 131 -15.35 -19.20 1.77
C VAL A 131 -14.60 -20.18 2.66
N PHE A 132 -13.65 -19.71 3.45
CA PHE A 132 -12.90 -20.55 4.39
C PHE A 132 -13.82 -21.19 5.42
N MET A 133 -14.73 -20.42 6.02
CA MET A 133 -15.72 -20.92 6.97
C MET A 133 -16.68 -21.91 6.32
N ALA A 134 -17.15 -21.66 5.10
CA ALA A 134 -18.03 -22.57 4.36
C ALA A 134 -17.34 -23.93 4.11
N VAL A 135 -16.06 -23.92 3.70
CA VAL A 135 -15.28 -25.13 3.49
C VAL A 135 -15.11 -25.90 4.81
N LEU A 136 -14.81 -25.20 5.91
CA LEU A 136 -14.63 -25.82 7.23
C LEU A 136 -15.92 -26.49 7.72
N VAL A 137 -17.05 -25.79 7.56
CA VAL A 137 -18.38 -26.33 7.91
C VAL A 137 -18.71 -27.55 7.03
N LEU A 138 -18.42 -27.50 5.73
CA LEU A 138 -18.64 -28.63 4.82
C LEU A 138 -17.82 -29.85 5.25
N VAL A 139 -16.55 -29.67 5.57
CA VAL A 139 -15.66 -30.77 6.04
C VAL A 139 -16.19 -31.37 7.34
N LEU A 140 -16.63 -30.55 8.29
CA LEU A 140 -17.23 -31.02 9.55
C LEU A 140 -18.54 -31.76 9.30
N ALA A 141 -19.41 -31.24 8.44
CA ALA A 141 -20.67 -31.90 8.06
C ALA A 141 -20.43 -33.28 7.45
N LEU A 142 -19.50 -33.37 6.47
CA LEU A 142 -19.14 -34.66 5.86
C LEU A 142 -18.53 -35.62 6.87
N GLY A 143 -17.66 -35.14 7.77
CA GLY A 143 -17.05 -35.96 8.81
C GLY A 143 -18.05 -36.55 9.82
N VAL A 144 -19.16 -35.85 10.05
CA VAL A 144 -20.23 -36.33 10.93
C VAL A 144 -21.24 -37.21 10.18
N PHE A 145 -21.62 -36.84 8.95
CA PHE A 145 -22.64 -37.57 8.20
C PHE A 145 -22.16 -38.88 7.62
N LEU A 146 -20.88 -39.00 7.18
CA LEU A 146 -20.34 -40.23 6.61
C LEU A 146 -20.43 -41.44 7.57
N PRO A 147 -20.01 -41.36 8.85
CA PRO A 147 -20.13 -42.49 9.77
C PRO A 147 -21.59 -42.84 10.11
N ILE A 148 -22.50 -41.85 10.14
CA ILE A 148 -23.92 -42.09 10.43
C ILE A 148 -24.60 -42.82 9.26
N TRP A 149 -24.24 -42.50 8.01
CA TRP A 149 -24.77 -43.17 6.82
C TRP A 149 -24.33 -44.64 6.73
N ASP A 150 -23.11 -44.95 7.08
CA ASP A 150 -22.59 -46.32 7.15
C ASP A 150 -23.30 -47.16 8.21
N LEU A 151 -23.57 -46.59 9.36
CA LEU A 151 -24.35 -47.28 10.45
C LEU A 151 -25.80 -47.54 10.04
N GLY A 152 -26.43 -46.64 9.27
CA GLY A 152 -27.78 -46.81 8.75
C GLY A 152 -27.87 -47.92 7.69
N SER A 153 -26.86 -48.12 6.86
CA SER A 153 -26.81 -49.17 5.83
C SER A 153 -26.64 -50.56 6.43
N VAL A 154 -25.91 -50.68 7.53
CA VAL A 154 -25.72 -51.95 8.26
C VAL A 154 -27.00 -52.38 8.98
N ALA A 155 -27.77 -51.42 9.51
CA ALA A 155 -29.02 -51.69 10.20
C ALA A 155 -30.16 -52.15 9.27
N THR A 156 -30.17 -51.73 8.02
CA THR A 156 -31.21 -52.11 7.04
C THR A 156 -30.82 -53.38 6.23
N GLY A 157 -29.54 -53.80 6.26
CA GLY A 157 -29.06 -55.01 5.54
C GLY A 157 -29.28 -56.33 6.22
N SER A 158 -29.78 -56.38 7.47
CA SER A 158 -29.92 -57.62 8.25
C SER A 158 -31.29 -58.26 8.24
N SER A 159 -32.27 -57.81 7.40
CA SER A 159 -33.62 -58.40 7.38
C SER A 159 -34.01 -59.13 6.08
N SER A 160 -33.02 -59.58 5.27
CA SER A 160 -33.32 -60.44 4.11
C SER A 160 -32.55 -61.77 4.20
N GLY A 161 -33.01 -62.61 5.11
CA GLY A 161 -32.48 -63.96 5.28
C GLY A 161 -33.46 -64.85 6.05
N ARG A 162 -34.60 -65.16 5.43
CA ARG A 162 -35.39 -66.42 5.63
C ARG A 162 -36.41 -66.61 4.54
#